data_932a886107a8f34790ba39b44695bc79
#
_entry.id   932a886107a8f34790ba39b44695bc79
#
_cell.length_a   1.000
_cell.length_b   1.000
_cell.length_c   1.000
_cell.angle_alpha   90.00
_cell.angle_beta   90.00
_cell.angle_gamma   90.00
#
_symmetry.space_group_name_H-M   'P 1'
#
loop_
_entity.id
_entity.type
_entity.pdbx_description
1 polymer ?
#
loop_
_entity_poly.entity_id
_entity_poly.type
_entity_poly.pdbx_seq_one_letter_code
_entity_poly.pdbx_strand_id
1 'polypeptide(L)'
;MSELLSANDSYFKQSFLKDIPYPQIIEELDYEKLLKAYEELFKSFLKDNVELLESDPFKAILEALAYREMIIRARINESIKATYLHYAKGSDLDNVVANGYLIQRLKGVKPTAKVEFELNTLLTYDVIIPKGAIFSNEKADLATLKEEVVIKKGQSKAQGILELNEFIQSKESKTEFLQTPLPFVAKIKQLEFFKGGASEESDEALRERAIMSVHRFSTAGSEKGYIYHALSASAKVASIKALNNGAGKVRVIIKSEDELSVDVVKEYLSADERRPLTDEVNVELAKKREFIVDAKLLLLELSRANEISEKINALQKDFDLSVDLALGFIYKCLHQDGVYKS
;
A
#
# COMPACT_ATOMS: atom_id res chain seq x y z
N MET A 1 5.28 -16.11 -20.61
CA MET A 1 4.91 -14.71 -20.98
C MET A 1 4.80 -13.78 -19.79
N SER A 2 4.59 -14.27 -18.57
CA SER A 2 4.67 -13.51 -17.32
C SER A 2 6.11 -13.16 -16.86
N GLU A 3 7.10 -13.94 -17.24
CA GLU A 3 8.49 -13.81 -16.77
C GLU A 3 9.27 -12.62 -17.36
N LEU A 4 8.87 -12.12 -18.53
CA LEU A 4 9.58 -11.00 -19.18
C LEU A 4 8.97 -9.63 -18.84
N LEU A 5 7.76 -9.58 -18.33
CA LEU A 5 7.19 -8.37 -17.72
C LEU A 5 7.73 -8.17 -16.29
N SER A 6 8.24 -9.23 -15.66
CA SER A 6 8.83 -9.20 -14.32
C SER A 6 10.26 -8.63 -14.26
N ALA A 7 10.94 -8.48 -15.39
CA ALA A 7 12.28 -7.87 -15.41
C ALA A 7 12.27 -6.36 -15.08
N ASN A 8 11.10 -5.74 -15.14
CA ASN A 8 10.87 -4.34 -14.78
C ASN A 8 10.17 -4.14 -13.44
N ASP A 9 9.82 -5.23 -12.81
CA ASP A 9 9.33 -5.19 -11.43
C ASP A 9 10.47 -4.75 -10.52
N SER A 10 10.17 -3.75 -9.70
CA SER A 10 11.05 -3.08 -8.76
C SER A 10 12.26 -3.91 -8.35
N TYR A 11 13.40 -3.29 -8.18
CA TYR A 11 14.68 -3.84 -7.68
C TYR A 11 14.54 -4.80 -6.48
N PHE A 12 13.35 -4.99 -5.96
CA PHE A 12 13.00 -5.62 -4.69
C PHE A 12 12.14 -6.86 -4.80
N LYS A 13 11.59 -7.19 -5.96
CA LYS A 13 10.91 -8.47 -6.14
C LYS A 13 11.95 -9.60 -6.12
N GLN A 14 12.31 -9.96 -4.91
CA GLN A 14 13.03 -11.20 -4.68
C GLN A 14 12.05 -12.34 -4.94
N SER A 15 12.02 -12.81 -6.18
CA SER A 15 11.16 -13.90 -6.64
C SER A 15 11.30 -15.18 -5.79
N PHE A 16 12.46 -15.35 -5.15
CA PHE A 16 12.74 -16.55 -4.34
C PHE A 16 11.75 -16.72 -3.16
N LEU A 17 11.17 -15.65 -2.61
CA LEU A 17 10.20 -15.77 -1.53
C LEU A 17 8.89 -16.41 -1.99
N LYS A 18 8.54 -16.26 -3.28
CA LYS A 18 7.32 -16.87 -3.84
C LYS A 18 7.47 -18.38 -4.04
N ASP A 19 8.71 -18.83 -4.20
CA ASP A 19 9.05 -20.22 -4.49
C ASP A 19 9.40 -21.01 -3.21
N ILE A 20 9.36 -20.37 -2.04
CA ILE A 20 9.58 -21.08 -0.76
C ILE A 20 8.40 -22.00 -0.50
N PRO A 21 8.64 -23.34 -0.41
CA PRO A 21 7.58 -24.27 -0.12
C PRO A 21 7.04 -24.08 1.30
N TYR A 22 5.82 -24.52 1.53
CA TYR A 22 5.27 -24.57 2.88
C TYR A 22 6.16 -25.40 3.80
N PRO A 23 6.30 -25.03 5.09
CA PRO A 23 6.91 -25.89 6.08
C PRO A 23 6.26 -27.28 6.10
N GLN A 24 7.06 -28.33 6.24
CA GLN A 24 6.56 -29.70 6.22
C GLN A 24 5.49 -30.02 7.28
N ILE A 25 5.44 -29.22 8.36
CA ILE A 25 4.44 -29.36 9.42
C ILE A 25 3.03 -28.92 8.98
N ILE A 26 2.92 -28.17 7.86
CA ILE A 26 1.63 -27.78 7.31
C ILE A 26 1.05 -28.97 6.57
N GLU A 27 -0.08 -29.45 7.05
CA GLU A 27 -0.78 -30.61 6.51
C GLU A 27 -1.83 -30.19 5.49
N GLU A 28 -1.99 -31.00 4.44
CA GLU A 28 -3.16 -30.92 3.57
C GLU A 28 -4.37 -31.53 4.32
N LEU A 29 -5.42 -30.72 4.48
CA LEU A 29 -6.60 -31.12 5.24
C LEU A 29 -7.62 -31.78 4.31
N ASP A 30 -7.96 -33.04 4.64
CA ASP A 30 -8.92 -33.83 3.91
C ASP A 30 -9.91 -34.42 4.93
N TYR A 31 -11.15 -33.95 4.89
CA TYR A 31 -12.20 -34.36 5.82
C TYR A 31 -12.50 -35.87 5.72
N GLU A 32 -12.55 -36.40 4.51
CA GLU A 32 -12.88 -37.82 4.29
C GLU A 32 -11.81 -38.75 4.86
N LYS A 33 -10.54 -38.36 4.72
CA LYS A 33 -9.43 -39.12 5.33
C LYS A 33 -9.48 -39.06 6.86
N LEU A 34 -9.82 -37.91 7.43
CA LEU A 34 -9.97 -37.77 8.88
C LEU A 34 -11.15 -38.63 9.39
N LEU A 35 -12.30 -38.54 8.73
CA LEU A 35 -13.48 -39.32 9.10
C LEU A 35 -13.17 -40.80 9.05
N LYS A 36 -12.58 -41.30 7.97
CA LYS A 36 -12.18 -42.72 7.83
C LYS A 36 -11.21 -43.15 8.92
N ALA A 37 -10.24 -42.30 9.27
CA ALA A 37 -9.32 -42.59 10.36
C ALA A 37 -10.05 -42.73 11.72
N TYR A 38 -11.06 -41.88 11.98
CA TYR A 38 -11.90 -41.99 13.17
C TYR A 38 -12.75 -43.24 13.16
N GLU A 39 -13.34 -43.63 12.04
CA GLU A 39 -14.11 -44.87 11.90
C GLU A 39 -13.24 -46.12 12.14
N GLU A 40 -12.03 -46.13 11.55
CA GLU A 40 -11.07 -47.21 11.75
C GLU A 40 -10.61 -47.31 13.20
N LEU A 41 -10.30 -46.16 13.83
CA LEU A 41 -9.94 -46.13 15.26
C LEU A 41 -11.09 -46.61 16.14
N PHE A 42 -12.33 -46.15 15.91
CA PHE A 42 -13.52 -46.57 16.65
C PHE A 42 -13.73 -48.08 16.54
N LYS A 43 -13.67 -48.65 15.32
CA LYS A 43 -13.77 -50.08 15.07
C LYS A 43 -12.69 -50.87 15.81
N SER A 44 -11.48 -50.32 15.93
CA SER A 44 -10.40 -51.02 16.65
C SER A 44 -10.65 -51.21 18.16
N PHE A 45 -11.50 -50.37 18.77
CA PHE A 45 -11.91 -50.49 20.17
C PHE A 45 -13.09 -51.45 20.38
N LEU A 46 -13.81 -51.77 19.31
CA LEU A 46 -14.92 -52.74 19.37
C LEU A 46 -14.39 -54.15 19.09
N LYS A 47 -14.83 -55.14 19.89
CA LYS A 47 -14.40 -56.54 19.73
C LYS A 47 -15.04 -57.23 18.54
N ASP A 48 -16.15 -56.66 18.03
CA ASP A 48 -16.92 -57.20 16.92
C ASP A 48 -16.71 -56.37 15.65
N ASN A 49 -16.86 -57.03 14.51
CA ASN A 49 -16.74 -56.34 13.20
C ASN A 49 -18.04 -55.57 12.94
N VAL A 50 -18.10 -54.34 13.47
CA VAL A 50 -19.26 -53.44 13.37
C VAL A 50 -19.18 -52.64 12.10
N GLU A 51 -20.22 -52.66 11.27
CA GLU A 51 -20.42 -51.76 10.15
C GLU A 51 -21.26 -50.55 10.62
N LEU A 52 -20.71 -49.35 10.48
CA LEU A 52 -21.41 -48.11 10.79
C LEU A 52 -22.30 -47.72 9.59
N LEU A 53 -23.61 -47.65 9.82
CA LEU A 53 -24.57 -47.20 8.81
C LEU A 53 -24.67 -45.66 8.83
N GLU A 54 -25.10 -45.04 7.72
CA GLU A 54 -25.30 -43.60 7.59
C GLU A 54 -26.26 -43.00 8.64
N SER A 55 -27.22 -43.81 9.10
CA SER A 55 -28.21 -43.42 10.13
C SER A 55 -27.75 -43.71 11.56
N ASP A 56 -26.54 -44.24 11.76
CA ASP A 56 -26.03 -44.60 13.07
C ASP A 56 -25.67 -43.34 13.89
N PRO A 57 -26.18 -43.17 15.10
CA PRO A 57 -25.81 -42.06 15.98
C PRO A 57 -24.30 -41.97 16.25
N PHE A 58 -23.60 -43.11 16.29
CA PHE A 58 -22.15 -43.10 16.46
C PHE A 58 -21.43 -42.52 15.25
N LYS A 59 -21.94 -42.73 14.02
CA LYS A 59 -21.38 -42.13 12.82
C LYS A 59 -21.47 -40.60 12.90
N ALA A 60 -22.60 -40.02 13.29
CA ALA A 60 -22.78 -38.58 13.47
C ALA A 60 -21.81 -37.99 14.49
N ILE A 61 -21.48 -38.74 15.56
CA ILE A 61 -20.47 -38.31 16.54
C ILE A 61 -19.08 -38.32 15.91
N LEU A 62 -18.70 -39.32 15.14
CA LEU A 62 -17.41 -39.40 14.47
C LEU A 62 -17.24 -38.29 13.41
N GLU A 63 -18.30 -38.00 12.67
CA GLU A 63 -18.36 -36.87 11.72
C GLU A 63 -18.11 -35.53 12.43
N ALA A 64 -18.77 -35.31 13.56
CA ALA A 64 -18.57 -34.09 14.36
C ALA A 64 -17.14 -34.00 14.91
N LEU A 65 -16.54 -35.08 15.33
CA LEU A 65 -15.15 -35.15 15.80
C LEU A 65 -14.17 -34.87 14.65
N ALA A 66 -14.35 -35.53 13.50
CA ALA A 66 -13.52 -35.31 12.31
C ALA A 66 -13.56 -33.83 11.84
N TYR A 67 -14.76 -33.24 11.83
CA TYR A 67 -14.93 -31.84 11.49
C TYR A 67 -14.22 -30.90 12.50
N ARG A 68 -14.36 -31.18 13.79
CA ARG A 68 -13.68 -30.39 14.83
C ARG A 68 -12.16 -30.53 14.76
N GLU A 69 -11.65 -31.71 14.49
CA GLU A 69 -10.21 -31.91 14.30
C GLU A 69 -9.71 -31.16 13.07
N MET A 70 -10.43 -31.23 11.95
CA MET A 70 -10.07 -30.46 10.75
C MET A 70 -9.95 -28.95 11.04
N ILE A 71 -10.90 -28.37 11.80
CA ILE A 71 -10.84 -26.97 12.21
C ILE A 71 -9.61 -26.69 13.08
N ILE A 72 -9.27 -27.57 14.01
CA ILE A 72 -8.11 -27.41 14.88
C ILE A 72 -6.81 -27.47 14.07
N ARG A 73 -6.69 -28.45 13.16
CA ARG A 73 -5.53 -28.58 12.27
C ARG A 73 -5.42 -27.38 11.33
N ALA A 74 -6.55 -26.86 10.80
CA ALA A 74 -6.57 -25.64 10.02
C ALA A 74 -6.02 -24.44 10.81
N ARG A 75 -6.42 -24.29 12.07
CA ARG A 75 -5.89 -23.23 12.95
C ARG A 75 -4.39 -23.39 13.23
N ILE A 76 -3.92 -24.62 13.40
CA ILE A 76 -2.49 -24.91 13.57
C ILE A 76 -1.73 -24.47 12.30
N ASN A 77 -2.20 -24.88 11.12
CA ASN A 77 -1.61 -24.51 9.86
C ASN A 77 -1.54 -22.98 9.70
N GLU A 78 -2.63 -22.26 9.97
CA GLU A 78 -2.66 -20.79 9.89
C GLU A 78 -1.77 -20.15 10.95
N SER A 79 -1.71 -20.69 12.17
CA SER A 79 -0.80 -20.18 13.22
C SER A 79 0.66 -20.31 12.79
N ILE A 80 1.03 -21.40 12.13
CA ILE A 80 2.38 -21.59 11.60
C ILE A 80 2.66 -20.57 10.49
N LYS A 81 1.75 -20.43 9.54
CA LYS A 81 1.88 -19.44 8.45
C LYS A 81 2.04 -18.02 8.97
N ALA A 82 1.31 -17.66 10.03
CA ALA A 82 1.37 -16.35 10.67
C ALA A 82 2.76 -15.99 11.22
N THR A 83 3.65 -16.96 11.44
CA THR A 83 5.02 -16.71 11.92
C THR A 83 6.05 -16.46 10.83
N TYR A 84 5.69 -16.64 9.56
CA TYR A 84 6.61 -16.48 8.45
C TYR A 84 6.34 -15.19 7.67
N LEU A 85 7.37 -14.40 7.42
CA LEU A 85 7.30 -13.13 6.69
C LEU A 85 6.52 -13.26 5.37
N HIS A 86 6.68 -14.37 4.67
CA HIS A 86 6.08 -14.61 3.36
C HIS A 86 4.56 -14.84 3.44
N TYR A 87 4.08 -15.51 4.50
CA TYR A 87 2.68 -15.92 4.61
C TYR A 87 1.86 -15.05 5.56
N ALA A 88 2.49 -14.41 6.54
CA ALA A 88 1.84 -13.54 7.50
C ALA A 88 1.11 -12.38 6.83
N LYS A 89 -0.03 -11.97 7.35
CA LYS A 89 -0.87 -10.87 6.83
C LYS A 89 -1.35 -9.96 7.96
N GLY A 90 -1.59 -8.69 7.62
CA GLY A 90 -2.14 -7.73 8.57
C GLY A 90 -1.33 -7.66 9.87
N SER A 91 -2.00 -7.80 11.02
CA SER A 91 -1.38 -7.73 12.35
C SER A 91 -0.33 -8.82 12.62
N ASP A 92 -0.49 -10.00 12.02
CA ASP A 92 0.51 -11.07 12.15
C ASP A 92 1.80 -10.68 11.45
N LEU A 93 1.70 -10.09 10.26
CA LEU A 93 2.85 -9.55 9.53
C LEU A 93 3.51 -8.42 10.33
N ASP A 94 2.72 -7.52 10.94
CA ASP A 94 3.24 -6.44 11.78
C ASP A 94 4.08 -6.99 12.94
N ASN A 95 3.62 -8.06 13.57
CA ASN A 95 4.36 -8.74 14.64
C ASN A 95 5.65 -9.40 14.13
N VAL A 96 5.59 -10.08 12.97
CA VAL A 96 6.78 -10.71 12.36
C VAL A 96 7.84 -9.67 12.04
N VAL A 97 7.45 -8.52 11.44
CA VAL A 97 8.43 -7.49 11.07
C VAL A 97 8.95 -6.71 12.28
N ALA A 98 8.11 -6.48 13.29
CA ALA A 98 8.55 -5.82 14.51
C ALA A 98 9.57 -6.66 15.28
N ASN A 99 9.34 -7.97 15.41
CA ASN A 99 10.21 -8.86 16.18
C ASN A 99 11.46 -9.29 15.41
N GLY A 100 11.32 -9.60 14.10
CA GLY A 100 12.41 -10.15 13.29
C GLY A 100 13.28 -9.09 12.63
N TYR A 101 12.69 -7.96 12.25
CA TYR A 101 13.34 -6.93 11.46
C TYR A 101 13.46 -5.59 12.16
N LEU A 102 12.85 -5.43 13.34
CA LEU A 102 12.83 -4.19 14.14
C LEU A 102 12.30 -2.99 13.35
N ILE A 103 11.27 -3.19 12.55
CA ILE A 103 10.58 -2.15 11.80
C ILE A 103 9.08 -2.19 12.10
N GLN A 104 8.40 -1.10 11.82
CA GLN A 104 6.95 -0.97 11.98
C GLN A 104 6.33 -0.56 10.66
N ARG A 105 5.06 -0.92 10.44
CA ARG A 105 4.26 -0.46 9.31
C ARG A 105 4.21 1.07 9.30
N LEU A 106 4.42 1.66 8.12
CA LEU A 106 4.26 3.10 7.94
C LEU A 106 2.78 3.44 7.99
N LYS A 107 2.44 4.35 8.89
CA LYS A 107 1.08 4.86 9.03
C LYS A 107 0.72 5.71 7.83
N GLY A 108 -0.53 5.63 7.41
CA GLY A 108 -1.08 6.51 6.41
C GLY A 108 -1.02 7.99 6.84
N VAL A 109 -1.18 8.87 5.88
CA VAL A 109 -1.28 10.31 6.08
C VAL A 109 -2.64 10.77 5.59
N LYS A 110 -3.34 11.53 6.41
CA LYS A 110 -4.63 12.08 6.04
C LYS A 110 -4.47 13.22 5.04
N PRO A 111 -5.27 13.28 3.95
CA PRO A 111 -5.21 14.37 3.00
C PRO A 111 -5.78 15.65 3.60
N THR A 112 -5.28 16.79 3.12
CA THR A 112 -5.67 18.11 3.60
C THR A 112 -6.26 18.96 2.48
N ALA A 113 -7.08 19.96 2.86
CA ALA A 113 -7.64 20.95 1.97
C ALA A 113 -7.69 22.32 2.63
N LYS A 114 -7.52 23.38 1.84
CA LYS A 114 -7.70 24.75 2.32
C LYS A 114 -9.18 25.10 2.41
N VAL A 115 -9.54 25.81 3.48
CA VAL A 115 -10.90 26.27 3.75
C VAL A 115 -10.89 27.74 4.11
N GLU A 116 -11.91 28.47 3.69
CA GLU A 116 -12.17 29.85 4.07
C GLU A 116 -13.43 29.88 4.95
N PHE A 117 -13.31 30.55 6.09
CA PHE A 117 -14.39 30.84 7.03
C PHE A 117 -14.82 32.29 6.87
N GLU A 118 -16.12 32.57 6.82
CA GLU A 118 -16.69 33.91 6.70
C GLU A 118 -17.70 34.16 7.82
N LEU A 119 -17.56 35.30 8.51
CA LEU A 119 -18.47 35.72 9.56
C LEU A 119 -19.71 36.40 9.01
N ASN A 120 -20.81 36.32 9.72
CA ASN A 120 -22.08 37.02 9.40
C ASN A 120 -21.92 38.55 9.43
N THR A 121 -21.14 39.04 10.37
CA THR A 121 -20.96 40.47 10.64
C THR A 121 -19.54 40.74 11.08
N LEU A 122 -19.05 41.99 10.89
CA LEU A 122 -17.80 42.43 11.44
C LEU A 122 -17.91 42.57 12.95
N LEU A 123 -17.02 41.89 13.68
CA LEU A 123 -16.99 41.92 15.14
C LEU A 123 -15.87 42.79 15.65
N THR A 124 -16.04 43.35 16.85
CA THR A 124 -15.04 44.19 17.53
C THR A 124 -14.05 43.37 18.39
N TYR A 125 -14.16 42.08 18.38
CA TYR A 125 -13.30 41.12 19.08
C TYR A 125 -12.90 39.98 18.15
N ASP A 126 -11.85 39.25 18.51
CA ASP A 126 -11.35 38.11 17.74
C ASP A 126 -12.32 36.91 17.92
N VAL A 127 -12.56 36.17 16.81
CA VAL A 127 -13.34 34.92 16.81
C VAL A 127 -12.39 33.76 16.63
N ILE A 128 -12.45 32.80 17.55
CA ILE A 128 -11.59 31.60 17.54
C ILE A 128 -12.40 30.44 17.04
N ILE A 129 -11.91 29.77 15.99
CA ILE A 129 -12.38 28.48 15.50
C ILE A 129 -11.42 27.42 16.06
N PRO A 130 -11.86 26.56 16.99
CA PRO A 130 -10.95 25.68 17.70
C PRO A 130 -10.42 24.58 16.77
N LYS A 131 -9.18 24.19 17.00
CA LYS A 131 -8.60 22.96 16.46
C LYS A 131 -9.53 21.77 16.75
N GLY A 132 -9.73 20.88 15.76
CA GLY A 132 -10.59 19.70 15.91
C GLY A 132 -12.07 19.96 15.66
N ALA A 133 -12.47 21.20 15.28
CA ALA A 133 -13.83 21.45 14.79
C ALA A 133 -14.15 20.51 13.62
N ILE A 134 -15.34 19.90 13.65
CA ILE A 134 -15.75 18.84 12.72
C ILE A 134 -16.62 19.42 11.61
N PHE A 135 -16.31 19.04 10.40
CA PHE A 135 -17.01 19.40 9.17
C PHE A 135 -17.44 18.14 8.42
N SER A 136 -18.56 18.21 7.72
CA SER A 136 -19.07 17.08 6.93
C SER A 136 -19.56 17.51 5.57
N ASN A 137 -19.99 16.52 4.78
CA ASN A 137 -20.78 16.70 3.56
C ASN A 137 -22.01 15.78 3.56
N GLU A 138 -22.78 15.85 2.47
CA GLU A 138 -23.98 15.01 2.28
C GLU A 138 -23.64 13.50 2.16
N LYS A 139 -22.40 13.16 1.80
CA LYS A 139 -21.92 11.78 1.66
C LYS A 139 -21.32 11.22 2.96
N ALA A 140 -21.50 11.93 4.08
CA ALA A 140 -20.97 11.58 5.40
C ALA A 140 -19.42 11.54 5.49
N ASP A 141 -18.71 12.19 4.56
CA ASP A 141 -17.28 12.43 4.74
C ASP A 141 -17.08 13.37 5.92
N LEU A 142 -16.13 13.06 6.78
CA LEU A 142 -15.80 13.87 7.96
C LEU A 142 -14.40 14.44 7.83
N ALA A 143 -14.28 15.74 8.08
CA ALA A 143 -13.00 16.43 8.18
C ALA A 143 -12.90 17.20 9.48
N THR A 144 -11.69 17.39 9.96
CA THR A 144 -11.39 18.15 11.18
C THR A 144 -10.47 19.32 10.88
N LEU A 145 -10.63 20.42 11.59
CA LEU A 145 -9.72 21.55 11.49
C LEU A 145 -8.37 21.17 12.11
N LYS A 146 -7.31 21.26 11.32
CA LYS A 146 -5.96 20.81 11.70
C LYS A 146 -5.34 21.68 12.78
N GLU A 147 -5.55 22.99 12.67
CA GLU A 147 -5.02 24.01 13.58
C GLU A 147 -6.09 25.02 13.93
N GLU A 148 -5.94 25.72 15.05
CA GLU A 148 -6.83 26.79 15.45
C GLU A 148 -6.78 27.93 14.42
N VAL A 149 -7.94 28.49 14.07
CA VAL A 149 -8.05 29.64 13.18
C VAL A 149 -8.64 30.82 13.93
N VAL A 150 -7.93 31.94 13.92
CA VAL A 150 -8.38 33.18 14.56
C VAL A 150 -8.78 34.21 13.49
N ILE A 151 -10.06 34.59 13.47
CA ILE A 151 -10.53 35.71 12.67
C ILE A 151 -10.38 36.97 13.51
N LYS A 152 -9.46 37.85 13.12
CA LYS A 152 -9.15 39.06 13.89
C LYS A 152 -10.30 40.06 13.87
N LYS A 153 -10.39 40.88 14.92
CA LYS A 153 -11.37 41.98 15.00
C LYS A 153 -11.31 42.85 13.73
N GLY A 154 -12.48 43.18 13.21
CA GLY A 154 -12.62 43.96 11.99
C GLY A 154 -12.34 43.21 10.70
N GLN A 155 -12.01 41.95 10.74
CA GLN A 155 -11.93 41.05 9.58
C GLN A 155 -13.19 40.18 9.52
N SER A 156 -13.63 39.85 8.31
CA SER A 156 -14.77 38.97 8.07
C SER A 156 -14.35 37.56 7.66
N LYS A 157 -13.10 37.35 7.32
CA LYS A 157 -12.61 36.10 6.73
C LYS A 157 -11.28 35.66 7.33
N ALA A 158 -11.09 34.34 7.44
CA ALA A 158 -9.80 33.73 7.69
C ALA A 158 -9.73 32.38 6.98
N GLN A 159 -8.51 31.94 6.71
CA GLN A 159 -8.26 30.64 6.08
C GLN A 159 -7.69 29.65 7.10
N GLY A 160 -8.03 28.39 6.89
CA GLY A 160 -7.54 27.28 7.68
C GLY A 160 -7.27 26.06 6.81
N ILE A 161 -6.86 24.98 7.46
CA ILE A 161 -6.58 23.70 6.82
C ILE A 161 -7.48 22.65 7.43
N LEU A 162 -8.30 22.00 6.61
CA LEU A 162 -9.06 20.81 6.98
C LEU A 162 -8.24 19.56 6.71
N GLU A 163 -8.39 18.57 7.56
CA GLU A 163 -7.82 17.24 7.44
C GLU A 163 -8.96 16.23 7.38
N LEU A 164 -9.02 15.42 6.30
CA LEU A 164 -10.03 14.39 6.13
C LEU A 164 -9.77 13.22 7.09
N ASN A 165 -10.81 12.64 7.67
CA ASN A 165 -10.67 11.54 8.63
C ASN A 165 -10.47 10.15 7.99
N GLU A 166 -9.85 10.11 6.79
CA GLU A 166 -9.53 8.89 6.05
C GLU A 166 -8.06 8.92 5.64
N PHE A 167 -7.40 7.76 5.62
CA PHE A 167 -6.03 7.61 5.13
C PHE A 167 -6.04 7.22 3.65
N ILE A 168 -6.13 8.23 2.79
CA ILE A 168 -6.18 8.08 1.33
C ILE A 168 -5.32 9.17 0.68
N GLN A 169 -4.93 8.97 -0.56
CA GLN A 169 -4.06 9.91 -1.29
C GLN A 169 -4.74 11.24 -1.58
N SER A 170 -5.94 11.18 -2.14
CA SER A 170 -6.75 12.35 -2.46
C SER A 170 -8.24 11.99 -2.48
N LYS A 171 -9.11 12.97 -2.33
CA LYS A 171 -10.56 12.79 -2.46
C LYS A 171 -11.19 14.05 -3.05
N GLU A 172 -11.92 13.90 -4.15
CA GLU A 172 -12.72 14.95 -4.75
C GLU A 172 -14.01 15.15 -3.95
N SER A 173 -13.87 15.68 -2.75
CA SER A 173 -14.94 15.91 -1.80
C SER A 173 -14.80 17.29 -1.18
N LYS A 174 -15.93 17.91 -0.84
CA LYS A 174 -16.00 19.17 -0.08
C LYS A 174 -16.81 18.95 1.18
N THR A 175 -16.23 19.32 2.32
CA THR A 175 -16.84 19.22 3.65
C THR A 175 -17.14 20.62 4.16
N GLU A 176 -18.26 21.19 3.72
CA GLU A 176 -18.65 22.58 4.00
C GLU A 176 -19.79 22.70 5.05
N PHE A 177 -20.29 21.54 5.55
CA PHE A 177 -21.32 21.52 6.61
C PHE A 177 -20.68 21.40 7.99
N LEU A 178 -20.99 22.36 8.84
CA LEU A 178 -20.47 22.42 10.20
C LEU A 178 -21.23 21.45 11.13
N GLN A 179 -20.51 20.51 11.71
CA GLN A 179 -21.05 19.61 12.74
C GLN A 179 -20.83 20.15 14.17
N THR A 180 -19.73 20.87 14.38
CA THR A 180 -19.46 21.52 15.66
C THR A 180 -20.07 22.91 15.64
N PRO A 181 -21.03 23.24 16.51
CA PRO A 181 -21.63 24.57 16.56
C PRO A 181 -20.57 25.67 16.79
N LEU A 182 -20.44 26.56 15.83
CA LEU A 182 -19.52 27.71 15.92
C LEU A 182 -20.34 29.00 15.84
N PRO A 183 -20.34 29.83 16.88
CA PRO A 183 -21.06 31.09 16.86
C PRO A 183 -20.44 32.04 15.81
N PHE A 184 -21.27 32.83 15.17
CA PHE A 184 -20.91 33.87 14.19
C PHE A 184 -20.34 33.41 12.85
N VAL A 185 -20.01 32.15 12.65
CA VAL A 185 -19.57 31.63 11.35
C VAL A 185 -20.78 31.40 10.44
N ALA A 186 -20.85 32.20 9.36
CA ALA A 186 -21.99 32.16 8.43
C ALA A 186 -21.75 31.23 7.25
N LYS A 187 -20.54 31.22 6.76
CA LYS A 187 -20.22 30.50 5.53
C LYS A 187 -18.85 29.84 5.64
N ILE A 188 -18.83 28.61 5.14
CA ILE A 188 -17.62 27.82 5.03
C ILE A 188 -17.48 27.45 3.57
N LYS A 189 -16.30 27.72 3.00
CA LYS A 189 -16.00 27.42 1.61
C LYS A 189 -14.69 26.68 1.54
N GLN A 190 -14.71 25.43 1.13
CA GLN A 190 -13.51 24.68 0.82
C GLN A 190 -12.95 25.12 -0.53
N LEU A 191 -11.69 25.56 -0.56
CA LEU A 191 -11.05 26.17 -1.72
C LEU A 191 -10.48 25.16 -2.70
N GLU A 192 -10.08 23.99 -2.21
CA GLU A 192 -9.50 22.91 -3.00
C GLU A 192 -9.98 21.55 -2.51
N PHE A 193 -9.88 20.52 -3.34
CA PHE A 193 -10.14 19.14 -2.92
C PHE A 193 -9.06 18.60 -1.99
N PHE A 194 -9.37 17.57 -1.23
CA PHE A 194 -8.41 16.93 -0.34
C PHE A 194 -7.30 16.25 -1.11
N LYS A 195 -6.04 16.57 -0.78
CA LYS A 195 -4.83 16.03 -1.44
C LYS A 195 -3.66 15.92 -0.46
N GLY A 196 -2.60 15.25 -0.92
CA GLY A 196 -1.36 15.10 -0.14
C GLY A 196 -1.49 14.10 1.01
N GLY A 197 -2.46 13.19 0.94
CA GLY A 197 -2.55 12.05 1.85
C GLY A 197 -1.79 10.83 1.33
N ALA A 198 -1.80 9.75 2.12
CA ALA A 198 -1.31 8.43 1.74
C ALA A 198 -2.08 7.36 2.52
N SER A 199 -2.35 6.24 1.88
CA SER A 199 -2.85 5.05 2.56
C SER A 199 -1.80 4.49 3.50
N GLU A 200 -2.21 3.67 4.45
CA GLU A 200 -1.29 2.86 5.23
C GLU A 200 -0.49 1.92 4.31
N GLU A 201 0.74 1.63 4.69
CA GLU A 201 1.62 0.74 3.93
C GLU A 201 0.98 -0.64 3.74
N SER A 202 0.94 -1.13 2.50
CA SER A 202 0.39 -2.45 2.20
C SER A 202 1.26 -3.58 2.75
N ASP A 203 0.69 -4.78 2.88
CA ASP A 203 1.44 -5.97 3.31
C ASP A 203 2.62 -6.26 2.39
N GLU A 204 2.44 -6.07 1.08
CA GLU A 204 3.49 -6.28 0.08
C GLU A 204 4.64 -5.29 0.27
N ALA A 205 4.33 -4.00 0.39
CA ALA A 205 5.33 -2.95 0.60
C ALA A 205 6.09 -3.15 1.92
N LEU A 206 5.38 -3.54 2.98
CA LEU A 206 5.99 -3.83 4.27
C LEU A 206 6.93 -5.03 4.20
N ARG A 207 6.58 -6.11 3.48
CA ARG A 207 7.48 -7.26 3.26
C ARG A 207 8.74 -6.86 2.50
N GLU A 208 8.58 -6.11 1.42
CA GLU A 208 9.72 -5.63 0.63
C GLU A 208 10.65 -4.77 1.50
N ARG A 209 10.09 -3.84 2.26
CA ARG A 209 10.86 -2.99 3.17
C ARG A 209 11.51 -3.79 4.31
N ALA A 210 10.87 -4.84 4.81
CA ALA A 210 11.45 -5.75 5.79
C ALA A 210 12.70 -6.45 5.25
N ILE A 211 12.63 -7.00 4.03
CA ILE A 211 13.78 -7.63 3.37
C ILE A 211 14.90 -6.62 3.17
N MET A 212 14.55 -5.41 2.77
CA MET A 212 15.53 -4.33 2.56
C MET A 212 16.14 -3.80 3.85
N SER A 213 15.50 -4.01 4.98
CA SER A 213 15.97 -3.51 6.27
C SER A 213 17.37 -4.01 6.63
N VAL A 214 17.83 -5.12 6.04
CA VAL A 214 19.19 -5.63 6.18
C VAL A 214 20.22 -4.59 5.71
N HIS A 215 19.87 -3.78 4.71
CA HIS A 215 20.76 -2.76 4.16
C HIS A 215 20.87 -1.49 5.02
N ARG A 216 20.03 -1.35 6.06
CA ARG A 216 20.08 -0.19 6.97
C ARG A 216 21.37 -0.09 7.77
N PHE A 217 22.04 -1.23 7.98
CA PHE A 217 23.31 -1.29 8.70
C PHE A 217 24.52 -0.96 7.83
N SER A 218 24.32 -0.74 6.53
CA SER A 218 25.42 -0.39 5.63
C SER A 218 25.80 1.08 5.82
N THR A 219 26.90 1.32 6.49
CA THR A 219 27.50 2.66 6.65
C THR A 219 28.34 3.10 5.44
N ALA A 220 28.47 2.24 4.43
CA ALA A 220 29.31 2.49 3.25
C ALA A 220 28.58 3.23 2.10
N GLY A 221 27.37 3.77 2.33
CA GLY A 221 26.63 4.51 1.31
C GLY A 221 26.13 3.65 0.14
N SER A 222 25.71 2.42 0.42
CA SER A 222 25.17 1.55 -0.63
C SER A 222 23.85 2.09 -1.21
N GLU A 223 23.65 1.91 -2.53
CA GLU A 223 22.39 2.28 -3.21
C GLU A 223 21.17 1.77 -2.45
N LYS A 224 21.18 0.49 -2.06
CA LYS A 224 20.08 -0.16 -1.32
C LYS A 224 19.87 0.42 0.08
N GLY A 225 20.93 0.88 0.74
CA GLY A 225 20.81 1.57 2.02
C GLY A 225 20.06 2.89 1.88
N TYR A 226 20.43 3.71 0.89
CA TYR A 226 19.73 4.96 0.59
C TYR A 226 18.26 4.74 0.22
N ILE A 227 17.98 3.72 -0.59
CA ILE A 227 16.62 3.37 -0.98
C ILE A 227 15.80 2.94 0.25
N TYR A 228 16.34 2.05 1.11
CA TYR A 228 15.67 1.62 2.33
C TYR A 228 15.33 2.81 3.24
N HIS A 229 16.29 3.67 3.50
CA HIS A 229 16.10 4.82 4.38
C HIS A 229 15.08 5.83 3.80
N ALA A 230 15.14 6.08 2.51
CA ALA A 230 14.20 6.99 1.85
C ALA A 230 12.76 6.43 1.80
N LEU A 231 12.57 5.12 1.55
CA LEU A 231 11.26 4.46 1.68
C LEU A 231 10.72 4.49 3.11
N SER A 232 11.61 4.42 4.10
CA SER A 232 11.23 4.45 5.52
C SER A 232 10.88 5.85 6.03
N ALA A 233 11.14 6.90 5.27
CA ALA A 233 10.88 8.28 5.67
C ALA A 233 9.37 8.62 5.63
N SER A 234 8.62 8.12 4.65
CA SER A 234 7.20 8.45 4.50
C SER A 234 6.45 7.45 3.63
N ALA A 235 5.22 7.12 4.03
CA ALA A 235 4.28 6.33 3.20
C ALA A 235 3.86 7.03 1.89
N LYS A 236 4.13 8.32 1.74
CA LYS A 236 3.87 9.09 0.51
C LYS A 236 4.86 8.78 -0.62
N VAL A 237 5.97 8.13 -0.32
CA VAL A 237 7.01 7.80 -1.29
C VAL A 237 6.72 6.44 -1.90
N ALA A 238 6.33 6.43 -3.17
CA ALA A 238 5.93 5.20 -3.86
C ALA A 238 7.13 4.43 -4.43
N SER A 239 8.16 5.13 -4.91
CA SER A 239 9.35 4.52 -5.52
C SER A 239 10.55 5.45 -5.43
N ILE A 240 11.75 4.89 -5.45
CA ILE A 240 13.00 5.61 -5.26
C ILE A 240 14.09 5.06 -6.17
N LYS A 241 14.92 5.97 -6.66
CA LYS A 241 16.19 5.65 -7.32
C LYS A 241 17.32 6.44 -6.68
N ALA A 242 18.37 5.77 -6.24
CA ALA A 242 19.58 6.41 -5.77
C ALA A 242 20.67 6.29 -6.85
N LEU A 243 21.35 7.38 -7.15
CA LEU A 243 22.35 7.48 -8.21
C LEU A 243 23.63 8.11 -7.67
N ASN A 244 24.76 7.61 -8.11
CA ASN A 244 26.04 8.26 -7.88
C ASN A 244 26.13 9.51 -8.78
N ASN A 245 26.36 10.67 -8.18
CA ASN A 245 26.46 11.97 -8.88
C ASN A 245 27.88 12.57 -8.77
N GLY A 246 28.89 11.74 -8.59
CA GLY A 246 30.28 12.12 -8.40
C GLY A 246 30.83 11.74 -7.03
N ALA A 247 32.09 12.03 -6.77
CA ALA A 247 32.75 11.66 -5.51
C ALA A 247 32.04 12.34 -4.32
N GLY A 248 31.55 11.53 -3.38
CA GLY A 248 30.84 11.99 -2.20
C GLY A 248 29.47 12.63 -2.48
N LYS A 249 28.91 12.45 -3.67
CA LYS A 249 27.60 13.06 -4.04
C LYS A 249 26.61 11.97 -4.43
N VAL A 250 25.48 11.92 -3.71
CA VAL A 250 24.39 10.99 -3.96
C VAL A 250 23.14 11.78 -4.36
N ARG A 251 22.54 11.38 -5.48
CA ARG A 251 21.30 11.93 -5.99
C ARG A 251 20.18 10.91 -5.76
N VAL A 252 19.19 11.27 -4.97
CA VAL A 252 18.04 10.44 -4.65
C VAL A 252 16.82 11.01 -5.36
N ILE A 253 16.23 10.24 -6.27
CA ILE A 253 15.02 10.62 -7.00
C ILE A 253 13.85 9.87 -6.39
N ILE A 254 12.82 10.58 -5.94
CA ILE A 254 11.64 9.99 -5.32
C ILE A 254 10.41 10.19 -6.20
N LYS A 255 9.56 9.15 -6.28
CA LYS A 255 8.22 9.21 -6.88
C LYS A 255 7.23 9.48 -5.76
N SER A 256 6.70 10.70 -5.72
CA SER A 256 5.65 11.14 -4.79
C SER A 256 4.77 12.16 -5.51
N GLU A 257 3.50 12.25 -5.15
CA GLU A 257 2.61 13.31 -5.62
C GLU A 257 2.69 14.58 -4.78
N ASP A 258 3.35 14.52 -3.62
CA ASP A 258 3.50 15.61 -2.69
C ASP A 258 4.95 16.13 -2.71
N GLU A 259 5.12 17.39 -3.12
CA GLU A 259 6.42 18.07 -3.15
C GLU A 259 7.09 18.14 -1.76
N LEU A 260 6.30 18.25 -0.70
CA LEU A 260 6.81 18.26 0.67
C LEU A 260 7.49 16.94 1.07
N SER A 261 7.23 15.86 0.35
CA SER A 261 7.94 14.58 0.56
C SER A 261 9.45 14.70 0.33
N VAL A 262 9.90 15.64 -0.50
CA VAL A 262 11.33 15.89 -0.75
C VAL A 262 12.02 16.34 0.53
N ASP A 263 11.43 17.31 1.23
CA ASP A 263 12.00 17.84 2.46
C ASP A 263 12.00 16.80 3.58
N VAL A 264 10.92 16.02 3.72
CA VAL A 264 10.82 14.92 4.70
C VAL A 264 11.90 13.87 4.45
N VAL A 265 12.06 13.44 3.20
CA VAL A 265 13.09 12.44 2.84
C VAL A 265 14.49 13.00 3.01
N LYS A 266 14.71 14.27 2.62
CA LYS A 266 16.01 14.94 2.78
C LYS A 266 16.40 15.07 4.24
N GLU A 267 15.49 15.50 5.09
CA GLU A 267 15.72 15.58 6.54
C GLU A 267 16.02 14.20 7.13
N TYR A 268 15.22 13.19 6.77
CA TYR A 268 15.41 11.82 7.23
C TYR A 268 16.76 11.23 6.80
N LEU A 269 17.19 11.46 5.56
CA LEU A 269 18.48 10.98 5.04
C LEU A 269 19.67 11.79 5.57
N SER A 270 19.46 13.04 6.01
CA SER A 270 20.52 13.90 6.52
C SER A 270 20.94 13.60 7.96
N ALA A 271 20.20 12.74 8.67
CA ALA A 271 20.54 12.36 10.03
C ALA A 271 21.89 11.60 10.07
N ASP A 272 22.76 11.96 11.03
CA ASP A 272 24.11 11.43 11.17
C ASP A 272 24.19 9.91 11.31
N GLU A 273 23.13 9.28 11.83
CA GLU A 273 23.03 7.82 12.01
C GLU A 273 22.75 7.06 10.70
N ARG A 274 22.37 7.77 9.62
CA ARG A 274 21.85 7.16 8.36
C ARG A 274 22.71 7.48 7.16
N ARG A 275 23.49 8.53 7.23
CA ARG A 275 24.31 9.02 6.15
C ARG A 275 25.80 8.78 6.44
N PRO A 276 26.58 8.28 5.46
CA PRO A 276 28.04 8.36 5.54
C PRO A 276 28.50 9.83 5.70
N LEU A 277 29.47 10.05 6.56
CA LEU A 277 29.98 11.42 6.84
C LEU A 277 30.46 12.18 5.60
N THR A 278 30.88 11.44 4.57
CA THR A 278 31.45 12.01 3.33
C THR A 278 30.39 12.29 2.26
N ASP A 279 29.16 11.87 2.44
CA ASP A 279 28.16 11.90 1.38
C ASP A 279 27.28 13.15 1.48
N GLU A 280 27.25 13.91 0.38
CA GLU A 280 26.29 15.00 0.13
C GLU A 280 25.05 14.40 -0.57
N VAL A 281 23.91 14.38 0.11
CA VAL A 281 22.68 13.79 -0.42
C VAL A 281 21.76 14.88 -0.97
N ASN A 282 21.46 14.80 -2.26
CA ASN A 282 20.48 15.65 -2.92
C ASN A 282 19.23 14.84 -3.25
N VAL A 283 18.07 15.30 -2.75
CA VAL A 283 16.77 14.65 -2.97
C VAL A 283 15.93 15.50 -3.92
N GLU A 284 15.33 14.88 -4.92
CA GLU A 284 14.48 15.57 -5.90
C GLU A 284 13.29 14.68 -6.31
N LEU A 285 12.22 15.31 -6.75
CA LEU A 285 11.08 14.62 -7.33
C LEU A 285 11.41 14.06 -8.72
N ALA A 286 10.83 12.90 -9.01
CA ALA A 286 10.81 12.34 -10.35
C ALA A 286 10.06 13.28 -11.30
N LYS A 287 10.66 13.56 -12.44
CA LYS A 287 10.00 14.36 -13.49
C LYS A 287 9.09 13.46 -14.31
N LYS A 288 7.79 13.74 -14.31
CA LYS A 288 6.84 13.06 -15.19
C LYS A 288 7.17 13.41 -16.64
N ARG A 289 7.35 12.38 -17.48
CA ARG A 289 7.49 12.52 -18.92
C ARG A 289 6.35 11.78 -19.58
N GLU A 290 5.64 12.49 -20.44
CA GLU A 290 4.60 11.89 -21.29
C GLU A 290 5.22 11.51 -22.63
N PHE A 291 4.84 10.38 -23.17
CA PHE A 291 5.21 9.94 -24.51
C PHE A 291 3.96 9.45 -25.22
N ILE A 292 3.94 9.64 -26.52
CA ILE A 292 2.87 9.19 -27.41
C ILE A 292 3.45 8.10 -28.29
N VAL A 293 2.77 6.97 -28.38
CA VAL A 293 3.08 5.90 -29.31
C VAL A 293 2.08 5.98 -30.45
N ASP A 294 2.56 6.33 -31.65
CA ASP A 294 1.79 6.28 -32.88
C ASP A 294 2.28 5.08 -33.68
N ALA A 295 1.44 4.07 -33.84
CA ALA A 295 1.82 2.82 -34.47
C ALA A 295 0.71 2.33 -35.44
N LYS A 296 1.11 1.83 -36.59
CA LYS A 296 0.23 1.20 -37.57
C LYS A 296 0.35 -0.31 -37.46
N LEU A 297 -0.72 -0.95 -37.03
CA LEU A 297 -0.76 -2.41 -36.89
C LEU A 297 -1.43 -3.07 -38.10
N LEU A 298 -0.83 -4.14 -38.59
CA LEU A 298 -1.45 -5.04 -39.56
C LEU A 298 -2.01 -6.24 -38.81
N LEU A 299 -3.33 -6.39 -38.84
CA LEU A 299 -4.03 -7.44 -38.12
C LEU A 299 -4.28 -8.64 -39.02
N LEU A 300 -4.22 -9.84 -38.48
CA LEU A 300 -4.62 -11.07 -39.17
C LEU A 300 -6.15 -11.11 -39.38
N GLU A 301 -6.91 -10.60 -38.40
CA GLU A 301 -8.36 -10.54 -38.44
C GLU A 301 -8.86 -9.18 -37.92
N LEU A 302 -9.58 -8.45 -38.78
CA LEU A 302 -10.14 -7.14 -38.43
C LEU A 302 -11.20 -7.21 -37.29
N SER A 303 -11.88 -8.34 -37.14
CA SER A 303 -12.85 -8.56 -36.09
C SER A 303 -12.26 -8.45 -34.65
N ARG A 304 -10.96 -8.64 -34.50
CA ARG A 304 -10.23 -8.57 -33.24
C ARG A 304 -9.60 -7.20 -32.94
N ALA A 305 -9.84 -6.19 -33.79
CA ALA A 305 -9.22 -4.88 -33.69
C ALA A 305 -9.48 -4.22 -32.28
N ASN A 306 -10.72 -4.30 -31.83
CA ASN A 306 -11.09 -3.71 -30.53
C ASN A 306 -10.41 -4.44 -29.35
N GLU A 307 -10.40 -5.77 -29.36
CA GLU A 307 -9.74 -6.60 -28.33
C GLU A 307 -8.23 -6.29 -28.26
N ILE A 308 -7.59 -6.17 -29.41
CA ILE A 308 -6.15 -5.85 -29.51
C ILE A 308 -5.88 -4.42 -29.03
N SER A 309 -6.73 -3.46 -29.41
CA SER A 309 -6.64 -2.07 -28.94
C SER A 309 -6.78 -1.97 -27.42
N GLU A 310 -7.74 -2.66 -26.81
CA GLU A 310 -7.92 -2.71 -25.37
C GLU A 310 -6.71 -3.33 -24.65
N LYS A 311 -6.15 -4.41 -25.17
CA LYS A 311 -4.94 -5.04 -24.63
C LYS A 311 -3.73 -4.11 -24.68
N ILE A 312 -3.54 -3.38 -25.78
CA ILE A 312 -2.45 -2.42 -25.94
C ILE A 312 -2.64 -1.24 -24.97
N ASN A 313 -3.86 -0.70 -24.88
CA ASN A 313 -4.16 0.38 -23.96
C ASN A 313 -3.98 -0.04 -22.48
N ALA A 314 -4.27 -1.29 -22.16
CA ALA A 314 -4.02 -1.83 -20.82
C ALA A 314 -2.52 -1.95 -20.47
N LEU A 315 -1.63 -1.95 -21.48
CA LEU A 315 -0.17 -1.95 -21.28
C LEU A 315 0.41 -0.55 -21.04
N GLN A 316 -0.37 0.52 -21.21
CA GLN A 316 0.03 1.92 -20.92
C GLN A 316 0.10 2.22 -19.42
N LYS A 317 0.32 1.21 -18.57
CA LYS A 317 0.45 1.40 -17.12
C LYS A 317 1.77 2.10 -16.78
N ASP A 318 1.72 2.91 -15.74
CA ASP A 318 2.82 3.70 -15.19
C ASP A 318 4.15 2.94 -15.18
N PHE A 319 5.12 3.48 -15.91
CA PHE A 319 6.49 3.04 -15.80
C PHE A 319 7.08 3.55 -14.48
N ASP A 320 7.81 2.68 -13.79
CA ASP A 320 8.50 3.05 -12.58
C ASP A 320 9.86 3.73 -12.88
N LEU A 321 10.46 4.38 -11.87
CA LEU A 321 11.72 5.14 -11.97
C LEU A 321 12.90 4.35 -12.53
N SER A 322 12.83 3.04 -12.55
CA SER A 322 13.91 2.14 -12.98
C SER A 322 13.77 1.62 -14.39
N VAL A 323 12.72 2.01 -15.12
CA VAL A 323 12.38 1.42 -16.40
C VAL A 323 12.81 2.31 -17.55
N ASP A 324 13.72 1.80 -18.38
CA ASP A 324 14.05 2.43 -19.66
C ASP A 324 13.01 2.04 -20.71
N LEU A 325 12.35 3.04 -21.28
CA LEU A 325 11.42 2.83 -22.38
C LEU A 325 12.19 2.60 -23.69
N ALA A 326 12.70 1.39 -23.87
CA ALA A 326 13.38 1.01 -25.09
C ALA A 326 12.38 0.73 -26.23
N LEU A 327 12.74 1.05 -27.49
CA LEU A 327 11.92 0.75 -28.68
C LEU A 327 11.54 -0.74 -28.75
N GLY A 328 12.46 -1.64 -28.40
CA GLY A 328 12.18 -3.08 -28.36
C GLY A 328 11.07 -3.47 -27.38
N PHE A 329 10.92 -2.74 -26.27
CA PHE A 329 9.80 -2.93 -25.33
C PHE A 329 8.47 -2.49 -25.98
N ILE A 330 8.47 -1.33 -26.66
CA ILE A 330 7.28 -0.83 -27.37
C ILE A 330 6.85 -1.83 -28.44
N TYR A 331 7.79 -2.31 -29.27
CA TYR A 331 7.48 -3.33 -30.29
C TYR A 331 6.91 -4.60 -29.67
N LYS A 332 7.45 -5.04 -28.54
CA LYS A 332 6.94 -6.22 -27.84
C LYS A 332 5.51 -6.00 -27.32
N CYS A 333 5.19 -4.80 -26.83
CA CYS A 333 3.85 -4.45 -26.37
C CYS A 333 2.85 -4.39 -27.54
N LEU A 334 3.29 -3.96 -28.73
CA LEU A 334 2.46 -3.87 -29.93
C LEU A 334 2.28 -5.24 -30.61
N HIS A 335 3.22 -6.16 -30.45
CA HIS A 335 3.20 -7.50 -31.05
C HIS A 335 2.37 -8.46 -30.18
N GLN A 336 1.06 -8.31 -30.23
CA GLN A 336 0.08 -9.18 -29.56
C GLN A 336 -0.40 -10.30 -30.48
N ASP A 337 -0.99 -11.34 -29.88
CA ASP A 337 -1.60 -12.42 -30.66
C ASP A 337 -2.70 -11.86 -31.59
N GLY A 338 -2.56 -12.06 -32.90
CA GLY A 338 -3.44 -11.51 -33.94
C GLY A 338 -2.86 -10.30 -34.67
N VAL A 339 -1.68 -9.80 -34.29
CA VAL A 339 -0.94 -8.77 -35.04
C VAL A 339 0.07 -9.46 -35.97
N TYR A 340 -0.06 -9.23 -37.26
CA TYR A 340 0.87 -9.76 -38.26
C TYR A 340 2.17 -8.96 -38.32
N LYS A 341 2.06 -7.64 -38.24
CA LYS A 341 3.19 -6.71 -38.27
C LYS A 341 2.85 -5.42 -37.51
N SER A 342 3.80 -4.89 -36.75
CA SER A 342 3.74 -3.59 -36.08
C SER A 342 4.83 -2.66 -36.61
#